data_d4e745f3eabc4810c0fa573f87ce3913
#
_entry.id   d4e745f3eabc4810c0fa573f87ce3913
#
_cell.length_a   1.000
_cell.length_b   1.000
_cell.length_c   1.000
_cell.angle_alpha   90.00
_cell.angle_beta   90.00
_cell.angle_gamma   90.00
#
_symmetry.space_group_name_H-M   'P 1'
#
loop_
_entity.id
_entity.type
_entity.pdbx_description
1 polymer ?
#
loop_
_entity_poly.entity_id
_entity_poly.type
_entity_poly.pdbx_seq_one_letter_code
_entity_poly.pdbx_strand_id
1 'polypeptide(L)'
;MLLPVRIPILSTIISKLFAYRPILRRLTSTHCIVARPVRAPENATELTSSVILTCRDEEENIEGLVNAIPQLGKHTEIIFIEGHSKDNTVVKIQKMIKQYPEKDIKLYKQSGTVQGDAFQLGFDKANGDLLCCLEVDLAIDPMEIGQFWDAYVSGRGEYINGTRTIYQMEKKSMPFYNFVGNRFLGNIFTPLLGKRFTDTLCGLKAISKRNYKKIRSNMKKFGGFDPFGDFPLIFAAAKGGLKVAEIPVHYRPRQYGASKAYEKSFLTFYKNAWLLVKMSWIESCKCTSL
;
A
#
# COMPACT_ATOMS: atom_id res chain seq x y z
N MET A 1 -28.00 -9.68 -8.29
CA MET A 1 -28.94 -8.55 -8.13
C MET A 1 -29.88 -8.91 -7.00
N LEU A 2 -30.04 -8.07 -5.98
CA LEU A 2 -30.86 -8.36 -4.78
C LEU A 2 -32.33 -7.95 -4.97
N LEU A 3 -32.62 -7.05 -5.89
CA LEU A 3 -33.99 -6.62 -6.17
C LEU A 3 -34.42 -7.06 -7.58
N PRO A 4 -35.62 -7.60 -7.74
CA PRO A 4 -36.14 -8.05 -9.02
C PRO A 4 -36.46 -6.90 -10.00
N VAL A 5 -36.56 -5.69 -9.48
CA VAL A 5 -36.82 -4.47 -10.26
C VAL A 5 -35.64 -3.51 -10.12
N ARG A 6 -35.17 -2.96 -11.24
CA ARG A 6 -34.13 -1.93 -11.25
C ARG A 6 -34.73 -0.58 -10.80
N ILE A 7 -34.45 -0.22 -9.54
CA ILE A 7 -34.63 1.16 -9.08
C ILE A 7 -33.26 1.83 -9.21
N PRO A 8 -33.08 2.81 -10.11
CA PRO A 8 -31.81 3.48 -10.32
C PRO A 8 -31.24 3.96 -8.98
N ILE A 9 -29.91 3.84 -8.81
CA ILE A 9 -29.18 4.22 -7.59
C ILE A 9 -29.46 3.28 -6.40
N LEU A 10 -30.70 3.09 -5.97
CA LEU A 10 -31.06 2.30 -4.78
C LEU A 10 -30.68 0.83 -4.93
N SER A 11 -31.00 0.20 -6.07
CA SER A 11 -30.64 -1.18 -6.36
C SER A 11 -29.12 -1.40 -6.44
N THR A 12 -28.38 -0.38 -6.91
CA THR A 12 -26.92 -0.41 -6.98
C THR A 12 -26.31 -0.31 -5.57
N ILE A 13 -26.80 0.60 -4.74
CA ILE A 13 -26.35 0.75 -3.35
C ILE A 13 -26.65 -0.52 -2.55
N ILE A 14 -27.88 -1.03 -2.62
CA ILE A 14 -28.29 -2.25 -1.92
C ILE A 14 -27.44 -3.43 -2.40
N SER A 15 -27.26 -3.61 -3.70
CA SER A 15 -26.45 -4.70 -4.23
C SER A 15 -24.98 -4.60 -3.80
N LYS A 16 -24.39 -3.40 -3.80
CA LYS A 16 -23.01 -3.20 -3.36
C LYS A 16 -22.80 -3.39 -1.85
N LEU A 17 -23.75 -2.94 -1.02
CA LEU A 17 -23.63 -3.06 0.43
C LEU A 17 -23.93 -4.47 0.96
N PHE A 18 -24.88 -5.15 0.35
CA PHE A 18 -25.42 -6.40 0.89
C PHE A 18 -24.96 -7.67 0.15
N ALA A 19 -24.51 -7.57 -1.12
CA ALA A 19 -24.04 -8.73 -1.88
C ALA A 19 -22.81 -9.42 -1.26
N TYR A 20 -22.02 -8.68 -0.47
CA TYR A 20 -20.84 -9.21 0.24
C TYR A 20 -21.16 -9.83 1.60
N ARG A 21 -22.40 -9.70 2.12
CA ARG A 21 -22.81 -10.33 3.38
C ARG A 21 -23.16 -11.79 3.13
N PRO A 22 -22.59 -12.77 3.89
CA PRO A 22 -22.75 -14.20 3.59
C PRO A 22 -24.20 -14.67 3.52
N ILE A 23 -25.06 -14.13 4.39
CA ILE A 23 -26.50 -14.49 4.43
C ILE A 23 -27.25 -13.89 3.24
N LEU A 24 -27.03 -12.60 2.96
CA LEU A 24 -27.75 -11.89 1.89
C LEU A 24 -27.29 -12.28 0.49
N ARG A 25 -26.03 -12.72 0.37
CA ARG A 25 -25.50 -13.28 -0.87
C ARG A 25 -26.32 -14.50 -1.36
N ARG A 26 -26.87 -15.30 -0.45
CA ARG A 26 -27.72 -16.46 -0.83
C ARG A 26 -29.06 -16.06 -1.44
N LEU A 27 -29.49 -14.82 -1.21
CA LEU A 27 -30.74 -14.27 -1.75
C LEU A 27 -30.58 -13.58 -3.12
N THR A 28 -29.35 -13.55 -3.66
CA THR A 28 -29.13 -12.94 -4.99
C THR A 28 -29.56 -13.90 -6.10
N SER A 29 -30.33 -13.38 -7.05
CA SER A 29 -30.78 -14.14 -8.23
C SER A 29 -29.69 -14.43 -9.26
N THR A 30 -28.59 -13.64 -9.21
CA THR A 30 -27.49 -13.76 -10.16
C THR A 30 -26.15 -13.63 -9.45
N HIS A 31 -25.26 -14.57 -9.68
CA HIS A 31 -23.88 -14.54 -9.22
C HIS A 31 -22.96 -14.31 -10.43
N CYS A 32 -22.15 -13.26 -10.38
CA CYS A 32 -21.10 -13.02 -11.35
C CYS A 32 -19.76 -13.41 -10.75
N ILE A 33 -19.08 -14.37 -11.36
CA ILE A 33 -17.76 -14.83 -10.95
C ILE A 33 -16.74 -14.33 -11.97
N VAL A 34 -15.79 -13.54 -11.51
CA VAL A 34 -14.62 -13.15 -12.29
C VAL A 34 -13.46 -14.04 -11.86
N ALA A 35 -13.04 -14.94 -12.74
CA ALA A 35 -11.91 -15.81 -12.52
C ALA A 35 -10.75 -15.42 -13.44
N ARG A 36 -9.53 -15.58 -12.96
CA ARG A 36 -8.31 -15.40 -13.74
C ARG A 36 -7.38 -16.58 -13.49
N PRO A 37 -6.64 -17.03 -14.50
CA PRO A 37 -5.59 -18.01 -14.28
C PRO A 37 -4.53 -17.43 -13.33
N VAL A 38 -3.96 -18.27 -12.48
CA VAL A 38 -2.74 -17.93 -11.75
C VAL A 38 -1.62 -17.95 -12.77
N ARG A 39 -1.05 -16.78 -13.06
CA ARG A 39 0.10 -16.63 -13.95
C ARG A 39 1.28 -16.19 -13.11
N ALA A 40 2.20 -17.09 -12.85
CA ALA A 40 3.52 -16.75 -12.35
C ALA A 40 4.31 -16.01 -13.45
N PRO A 41 5.20 -15.09 -13.11
CA PRO A 41 6.15 -14.53 -14.07
C PRO A 41 7.00 -15.64 -14.70
N GLU A 42 7.25 -15.55 -15.97
CA GLU A 42 8.23 -16.39 -16.63
C GLU A 42 9.64 -15.99 -16.15
N ASN A 43 10.54 -16.98 -15.96
CA ASN A 43 11.92 -16.75 -15.52
C ASN A 43 12.04 -15.99 -14.17
N ALA A 44 11.35 -16.46 -13.14
CA ALA A 44 11.38 -15.82 -11.81
C ALA A 44 12.79 -15.58 -11.25
N THR A 45 13.77 -16.41 -11.62
CA THR A 45 15.18 -16.28 -11.21
C THR A 45 15.90 -15.08 -11.83
N GLU A 46 15.44 -14.58 -12.96
CA GLU A 46 16.01 -13.42 -13.65
C GLU A 46 15.38 -12.09 -13.23
N LEU A 47 14.28 -12.15 -12.49
CA LEU A 47 13.58 -10.95 -12.04
C LEU A 47 14.39 -10.17 -11.02
N THR A 48 14.18 -8.86 -11.01
CA THR A 48 14.82 -7.90 -10.12
C THR A 48 13.79 -7.20 -9.24
N SER A 49 14.25 -6.60 -8.16
CA SER A 49 13.39 -5.86 -7.24
C SER A 49 13.91 -4.46 -6.94
N SER A 50 13.01 -3.55 -6.59
CA SER A 50 13.32 -2.24 -6.03
C SER A 50 12.60 -2.08 -4.70
N VAL A 51 13.34 -1.79 -3.64
CA VAL A 51 12.80 -1.47 -2.33
C VAL A 51 12.82 0.04 -2.14
N ILE A 52 11.64 0.66 -2.14
CA ILE A 52 11.45 2.11 -2.02
C ILE A 52 11.19 2.45 -0.56
N LEU A 53 12.03 3.32 -0.01
CA LEU A 53 12.09 3.71 1.38
C LEU A 53 11.85 5.21 1.51
N THR A 54 10.69 5.62 2.02
CA THR A 54 10.42 7.02 2.29
C THR A 54 10.88 7.38 3.69
N CYS A 55 11.76 8.38 3.82
CA CYS A 55 12.35 8.77 5.10
C CYS A 55 12.29 10.28 5.34
N ARG A 56 12.05 10.64 6.59
CA ARG A 56 12.17 12.00 7.12
C ARG A 56 12.46 11.91 8.60
N ASP A 57 13.60 12.49 9.03
CA ASP A 57 14.05 12.46 10.42
C ASP A 57 14.07 11.01 10.98
N GLU A 58 14.87 10.13 10.33
CA GLU A 58 14.95 8.69 10.61
C GLU A 58 16.41 8.21 10.72
N GLU A 59 17.34 9.08 11.14
CA GLU A 59 18.78 8.82 11.20
C GLU A 59 19.14 7.49 11.87
N GLU A 60 18.48 7.17 12.99
CA GLU A 60 18.79 5.99 13.80
C GLU A 60 18.36 4.68 13.17
N ASN A 61 17.36 4.72 12.27
CA ASN A 61 16.80 3.54 11.63
C ASN A 61 17.55 3.10 10.36
N ILE A 62 18.30 4.02 9.71
CA ILE A 62 18.87 3.80 8.36
C ILE A 62 19.80 2.59 8.30
N GLU A 63 20.74 2.45 9.24
CA GLU A 63 21.74 1.39 9.21
C GLU A 63 21.12 0.01 9.45
N GLY A 64 20.26 -0.10 10.45
CA GLY A 64 19.52 -1.34 10.75
C GLY A 64 18.69 -1.79 9.55
N LEU A 65 18.01 -0.84 8.90
CA LEU A 65 17.19 -1.11 7.73
C LEU A 65 18.00 -1.61 6.53
N VAL A 66 19.10 -0.92 6.18
CA VAL A 66 19.98 -1.31 5.06
C VAL A 66 20.52 -2.74 5.23
N ASN A 67 20.84 -3.10 6.48
CA ASN A 67 21.36 -4.44 6.79
C ASN A 67 20.27 -5.51 6.75
N ALA A 68 19.04 -5.17 7.11
CA ALA A 68 17.93 -6.11 7.20
C ALA A 68 17.20 -6.37 5.87
N ILE A 69 17.36 -5.51 4.84
CA ILE A 69 16.74 -5.73 3.53
C ILE A 69 17.32 -6.98 2.87
N PRO A 70 16.48 -8.00 2.54
CA PRO A 70 16.95 -9.20 1.90
C PRO A 70 17.25 -8.98 0.41
N GLN A 71 18.12 -9.84 -0.13
CA GLN A 71 18.28 -9.96 -1.57
C GLN A 71 17.06 -10.67 -2.17
N LEU A 72 16.38 -10.02 -3.13
CA LEU A 72 15.18 -10.54 -3.78
C LEU A 72 15.44 -10.68 -5.28
N GLY A 73 15.35 -11.92 -5.77
CA GLY A 73 15.66 -12.21 -7.18
C GLY A 73 17.13 -12.02 -7.53
N LYS A 74 17.40 -11.75 -8.80
CA LYS A 74 18.75 -11.59 -9.32
C LYS A 74 19.45 -10.34 -8.79
N HIS A 75 18.71 -9.27 -8.57
CA HIS A 75 19.22 -7.99 -8.10
C HIS A 75 18.16 -7.24 -7.31
N THR A 76 18.60 -6.59 -6.23
CA THR A 76 17.75 -5.73 -5.38
C THR A 76 18.37 -4.35 -5.31
N GLU A 77 17.70 -3.32 -5.83
CA GLU A 77 18.06 -1.93 -5.59
C GLU A 77 17.30 -1.37 -4.39
N ILE A 78 17.95 -0.52 -3.62
CA ILE A 78 17.40 0.16 -2.44
C ILE A 78 17.32 1.64 -2.77
N ILE A 79 16.12 2.20 -2.75
CA ILE A 79 15.89 3.60 -3.14
C ILE A 79 15.36 4.38 -1.94
N PHE A 80 16.19 5.25 -1.40
CA PHE A 80 15.77 6.22 -0.39
C PHE A 80 15.17 7.46 -1.05
N ILE A 81 13.99 7.85 -0.58
CA ILE A 81 13.34 9.11 -0.95
C ILE A 81 13.28 9.99 0.31
N GLU A 82 14.14 10.97 0.32
CA GLU A 82 14.33 11.88 1.45
C GLU A 82 13.31 13.02 1.43
N GLY A 83 12.62 13.22 2.54
CA GLY A 83 11.48 14.12 2.69
C GLY A 83 11.78 15.39 3.52
N HIS A 84 12.87 16.11 3.26
CA HIS A 84 13.25 17.34 3.95
C HIS A 84 13.57 17.12 5.44
N SER A 85 14.42 16.12 5.74
CA SER A 85 14.92 15.84 7.08
C SER A 85 15.69 17.01 7.67
N LYS A 86 15.58 17.18 8.98
CA LYS A 86 16.30 18.19 9.75
C LYS A 86 17.46 17.60 10.56
N ASP A 87 17.50 16.28 10.69
CA ASP A 87 18.55 15.50 11.34
C ASP A 87 19.62 15.05 10.34
N ASN A 88 20.49 14.12 10.74
CA ASN A 88 21.55 13.59 9.89
C ASN A 88 21.11 12.42 8.96
N THR A 89 19.80 12.22 8.72
CA THR A 89 19.30 11.15 7.86
C THR A 89 20.03 11.09 6.52
N VAL A 90 20.19 12.22 5.82
CA VAL A 90 20.88 12.30 4.52
C VAL A 90 22.35 11.86 4.64
N VAL A 91 23.05 12.37 5.65
CA VAL A 91 24.46 12.04 5.91
C VAL A 91 24.63 10.55 6.19
N LYS A 92 23.71 9.98 6.98
CA LYS A 92 23.73 8.54 7.30
C LYS A 92 23.51 7.69 6.07
N ILE A 93 22.53 8.03 5.19
CA ILE A 93 22.31 7.32 3.92
C ILE A 93 23.55 7.40 3.01
N GLN A 94 24.17 8.59 2.88
CA GLN A 94 25.39 8.75 2.10
C GLN A 94 26.57 7.93 2.66
N LYS A 95 26.64 7.78 3.98
CA LYS A 95 27.59 6.89 4.63
C LYS A 95 27.32 5.43 4.26
N MET A 96 26.05 4.98 4.28
CA MET A 96 25.69 3.61 3.89
C MET A 96 26.03 3.30 2.42
N ILE A 97 25.82 4.24 1.51
CA ILE A 97 26.21 4.11 0.09
C ILE A 97 27.72 3.85 -0.04
N LYS A 98 28.55 4.54 0.76
CA LYS A 98 30.01 4.37 0.72
C LYS A 98 30.46 3.08 1.43
N GLN A 99 29.77 2.70 2.49
CA GLN A 99 30.13 1.55 3.33
C GLN A 99 29.74 0.21 2.68
N TYR A 100 28.68 0.19 1.90
CA TYR A 100 28.14 -1.01 1.24
C TYR A 100 28.10 -0.84 -0.29
N PRO A 101 29.28 -0.74 -0.94
CA PRO A 101 29.35 -0.51 -2.40
C PRO A 101 28.76 -1.68 -3.22
N GLU A 102 28.65 -2.86 -2.63
CA GLU A 102 28.01 -4.04 -3.22
C GLU A 102 26.49 -3.96 -3.27
N LYS A 103 25.88 -3.09 -2.43
CA LYS A 103 24.45 -2.83 -2.43
C LYS A 103 24.14 -1.66 -3.36
N ASP A 104 23.19 -1.84 -4.26
CA ASP A 104 22.72 -0.76 -5.16
C ASP A 104 21.80 0.21 -4.38
N ILE A 105 22.41 1.12 -3.61
CA ILE A 105 21.69 2.10 -2.79
C ILE A 105 21.65 3.44 -3.51
N LYS A 106 20.46 3.99 -3.70
CA LYS A 106 20.21 5.28 -4.35
C LYS A 106 19.50 6.22 -3.39
N LEU A 107 19.82 7.49 -3.48
CA LEU A 107 19.20 8.55 -2.69
C LEU A 107 18.62 9.61 -3.62
N TYR A 108 17.34 9.91 -3.46
CA TYR A 108 16.64 10.99 -4.14
C TYR A 108 15.95 11.89 -3.12
N LYS A 109 15.87 13.18 -3.43
CA LYS A 109 15.13 14.16 -2.64
C LYS A 109 13.77 14.39 -3.27
N GLN A 110 12.70 14.31 -2.45
CA GLN A 110 11.37 14.65 -2.94
C GLN A 110 11.21 16.16 -3.12
N SER A 111 10.41 16.58 -4.09
CA SER A 111 10.05 17.99 -4.30
C SER A 111 8.83 18.41 -3.48
N GLY A 112 7.92 17.48 -3.24
CA GLY A 112 6.71 17.70 -2.45
C GLY A 112 6.94 17.57 -0.94
N THR A 113 5.86 17.63 -0.18
CA THR A 113 5.91 17.62 1.29
C THR A 113 5.13 16.45 1.92
N VAL A 114 4.36 15.72 1.11
CA VAL A 114 3.53 14.61 1.57
C VAL A 114 4.17 13.27 1.21
N GLN A 115 3.88 12.24 1.98
CA GLN A 115 4.43 10.89 1.78
C GLN A 115 4.04 10.31 0.42
N GLY A 116 2.85 10.63 -0.07
CA GLY A 116 2.39 10.19 -1.40
C GLY A 116 3.29 10.65 -2.54
N ASP A 117 3.86 11.88 -2.47
CA ASP A 117 4.81 12.38 -3.47
C ASP A 117 6.11 11.57 -3.44
N ALA A 118 6.57 11.20 -2.23
CA ALA A 118 7.76 10.40 -2.05
C ALA A 118 7.60 9.00 -2.64
N PHE A 119 6.48 8.32 -2.37
CA PHE A 119 6.19 7.01 -2.97
C PHE A 119 6.14 7.10 -4.50
N GLN A 120 5.44 8.08 -5.06
CA GLN A 120 5.36 8.24 -6.51
C GLN A 120 6.75 8.46 -7.14
N LEU A 121 7.57 9.32 -6.54
CA LEU A 121 8.94 9.55 -7.00
C LEU A 121 9.76 8.25 -6.95
N GLY A 122 9.67 7.51 -5.86
CA GLY A 122 10.37 6.24 -5.70
C GLY A 122 9.96 5.21 -6.76
N PHE A 123 8.67 5.02 -6.98
CA PHE A 123 8.17 4.14 -8.03
C PHE A 123 8.58 4.57 -9.44
N ASP A 124 8.62 5.88 -9.71
CA ASP A 124 9.03 6.42 -11.02
C ASP A 124 10.55 6.23 -11.26
N LYS A 125 11.37 6.27 -10.20
CA LYS A 125 12.84 6.08 -10.25
C LYS A 125 13.27 4.62 -10.23
N ALA A 126 12.43 3.74 -9.73
CA ALA A 126 12.72 2.32 -9.57
C ALA A 126 12.90 1.59 -10.90
N ASN A 127 13.85 0.65 -10.97
CA ASN A 127 14.16 -0.13 -12.17
C ASN A 127 13.80 -1.61 -12.08
N GLY A 128 13.62 -2.14 -10.88
CA GLY A 128 13.27 -3.54 -10.66
C GLY A 128 11.92 -3.94 -11.23
N ASP A 129 11.74 -5.23 -11.47
CA ASP A 129 10.49 -5.81 -11.97
C ASP A 129 9.38 -5.79 -10.93
N LEU A 130 9.74 -6.01 -9.65
CA LEU A 130 8.86 -5.82 -8.51
C LEU A 130 9.25 -4.56 -7.73
N LEU A 131 8.30 -3.67 -7.52
CA LEU A 131 8.45 -2.45 -6.75
C LEU A 131 7.80 -2.67 -5.38
N CYS A 132 8.60 -2.63 -4.31
CA CYS A 132 8.15 -2.75 -2.93
C CYS A 132 8.34 -1.41 -2.22
N CYS A 133 7.32 -0.89 -1.56
CA CYS A 133 7.48 0.26 -0.67
C CYS A 133 7.43 -0.20 0.79
N LEU A 134 8.27 0.38 1.63
CA LEU A 134 8.37 0.12 3.05
C LEU A 134 8.65 1.44 3.78
N GLU A 135 8.09 1.60 4.98
CA GLU A 135 8.43 2.71 5.87
C GLU A 135 9.74 2.41 6.62
N VAL A 136 10.53 3.46 6.86
CA VAL A 136 11.88 3.33 7.47
C VAL A 136 11.84 3.11 8.98
N ASP A 137 10.67 3.21 9.62
CA ASP A 137 10.49 3.19 11.08
C ASP A 137 10.70 1.82 11.76
N LEU A 138 11.04 0.78 11.00
CA LEU A 138 11.25 -0.60 11.47
C LEU A 138 10.05 -1.21 12.24
N ALA A 139 8.87 -0.62 12.12
CA ALA A 139 7.65 -1.18 12.71
C ALA A 139 7.22 -2.49 12.02
N ILE A 140 7.63 -2.68 10.76
CA ILE A 140 7.54 -3.95 10.02
C ILE A 140 8.97 -4.42 9.76
N ASP A 141 9.24 -5.68 10.02
CA ASP A 141 10.54 -6.27 9.75
C ASP A 141 10.82 -6.26 8.24
N PRO A 142 11.94 -5.68 7.77
CA PRO A 142 12.29 -5.64 6.35
C PRO A 142 12.37 -7.03 5.70
N MET A 143 12.69 -8.06 6.46
CA MET A 143 12.70 -9.45 5.97
C MET A 143 11.33 -9.92 5.47
N GLU A 144 10.24 -9.33 5.95
CA GLU A 144 8.88 -9.69 5.51
C GLU A 144 8.60 -9.34 4.04
N ILE A 145 9.41 -8.49 3.42
CA ILE A 145 9.35 -8.22 1.97
C ILE A 145 9.50 -9.52 1.17
N GLY A 146 10.21 -10.51 1.69
CA GLY A 146 10.36 -11.83 1.08
C GLY A 146 9.03 -12.51 0.79
N GLN A 147 8.05 -12.40 1.68
CA GLN A 147 6.71 -12.96 1.47
C GLN A 147 5.96 -12.27 0.31
N PHE A 148 6.23 -10.99 0.07
CA PHE A 148 5.67 -10.23 -1.06
C PHE A 148 6.31 -10.66 -2.38
N TRP A 149 7.62 -10.91 -2.36
CA TRP A 149 8.33 -11.51 -3.48
C TRP A 149 7.75 -12.87 -3.85
N ASP A 150 7.58 -13.76 -2.87
CA ASP A 150 7.00 -15.11 -3.06
C ASP A 150 5.57 -15.04 -3.61
N ALA A 151 4.77 -14.10 -3.12
CA ALA A 151 3.43 -13.90 -3.62
C ALA A 151 3.40 -13.40 -5.07
N TYR A 152 4.37 -12.59 -5.47
CA TYR A 152 4.53 -12.12 -6.83
C TYR A 152 5.01 -13.23 -7.77
N VAL A 153 6.10 -13.90 -7.45
CA VAL A 153 6.67 -14.95 -8.32
C VAL A 153 5.78 -16.18 -8.43
N SER A 154 4.95 -16.48 -7.41
CA SER A 154 3.93 -17.51 -7.49
C SER A 154 2.65 -17.10 -8.21
N GLY A 155 2.56 -15.84 -8.69
CA GLY A 155 1.37 -15.31 -9.36
C GLY A 155 0.14 -15.15 -8.46
N ARG A 156 0.32 -15.16 -7.13
CA ARG A 156 -0.78 -14.95 -6.17
C ARG A 156 -1.33 -13.53 -6.18
N GLY A 157 -0.50 -12.52 -6.49
CA GLY A 157 -0.90 -11.12 -6.53
C GLY A 157 -0.20 -10.34 -7.63
N GLU A 158 -0.90 -9.39 -8.23
CA GLU A 158 -0.37 -8.37 -9.16
C GLU A 158 -0.18 -7.03 -8.45
N TYR A 159 -0.98 -6.79 -7.41
CA TYR A 159 -0.80 -5.79 -6.37
C TYR A 159 -0.92 -6.50 -5.02
N ILE A 160 0.09 -6.35 -4.19
CA ILE A 160 0.21 -7.05 -2.92
C ILE A 160 0.23 -6.01 -1.81
N ASN A 161 -0.73 -6.12 -0.90
CA ASN A 161 -0.91 -5.20 0.22
C ASN A 161 -0.58 -5.91 1.53
N GLY A 162 0.17 -5.26 2.41
CA GLY A 162 0.39 -5.77 3.75
C GLY A 162 -0.88 -5.62 4.61
N THR A 163 -1.08 -6.51 5.55
CA THR A 163 -2.11 -6.37 6.57
C THR A 163 -1.56 -6.66 7.95
N ARG A 164 -1.68 -5.68 8.85
CA ARG A 164 -1.20 -5.72 10.24
C ARG A 164 -2.24 -6.27 11.20
N THR A 165 -3.45 -6.54 10.72
CA THR A 165 -4.61 -6.86 11.57
C THR A 165 -4.88 -8.36 11.70
N ILE A 166 -4.06 -9.21 11.12
CA ILE A 166 -4.23 -10.67 11.11
C ILE A 166 -3.42 -11.32 12.25
N TYR A 167 -2.14 -10.97 12.37
CA TYR A 167 -1.33 -11.44 13.49
C TYR A 167 -1.65 -10.66 14.76
N GLN A 168 -1.38 -11.28 15.89
CA GLN A 168 -1.48 -10.61 17.18
C GLN A 168 -0.48 -9.46 17.23
N MET A 169 -0.99 -8.24 17.34
CA MET A 169 -0.14 -7.05 17.44
C MET A 169 0.54 -6.99 18.81
N GLU A 170 1.79 -6.57 18.83
CA GLU A 170 2.49 -6.29 20.08
C GLU A 170 1.82 -5.11 20.83
N LYS A 171 1.89 -5.14 22.15
CA LYS A 171 1.35 -4.06 22.98
C LYS A 171 1.96 -2.73 22.57
N LYS A 172 1.12 -1.70 22.41
CA LYS A 172 1.50 -0.33 22.00
C LYS A 172 1.94 -0.15 20.54
N SER A 173 1.87 -1.16 19.68
CA SER A 173 2.22 -1.01 18.26
C SER A 173 1.21 -0.14 17.50
N MET A 174 -0.08 -0.28 17.80
CA MET A 174 -1.14 0.53 17.19
C MET A 174 -2.19 0.94 18.24
N PRO A 175 -2.54 2.24 18.33
CA PRO A 175 -3.66 2.68 19.16
C PRO A 175 -4.98 2.08 18.73
N PHE A 176 -5.83 1.78 19.69
CA PHE A 176 -7.13 1.14 19.47
C PHE A 176 -8.02 1.89 18.46
N TYR A 177 -8.05 3.21 18.50
CA TYR A 177 -8.85 4.01 17.57
C TYR A 177 -8.34 3.93 16.13
N ASN A 178 -7.03 3.76 15.91
CA ASN A 178 -6.46 3.53 14.57
C ASN A 178 -6.83 2.13 14.04
N PHE A 179 -6.81 1.13 14.91
CA PHE A 179 -7.27 -0.21 14.56
C PHE A 179 -8.74 -0.20 14.13
N VAL A 180 -9.61 0.44 14.92
CA VAL A 180 -11.03 0.57 14.59
C VAL A 180 -11.25 1.37 13.30
N GLY A 181 -10.56 2.50 13.15
CA GLY A 181 -10.64 3.32 11.94
C GLY A 181 -10.20 2.58 10.69
N ASN A 182 -9.07 1.87 10.75
CA ASN A 182 -8.59 1.08 9.63
C ASN A 182 -9.56 -0.07 9.27
N ARG A 183 -10.11 -0.75 10.27
CA ARG A 183 -11.14 -1.79 10.07
C ARG A 183 -12.40 -1.23 9.43
N PHE A 184 -12.82 -0.05 9.84
CA PHE A 184 -13.97 0.66 9.25
C PHE A 184 -13.72 0.99 7.77
N LEU A 185 -12.55 1.54 7.44
CA LEU A 185 -12.15 1.82 6.06
C LEU A 185 -12.10 0.55 5.20
N GLY A 186 -11.52 -0.52 5.70
CA GLY A 186 -11.49 -1.81 5.02
C GLY A 186 -12.89 -2.33 4.70
N ASN A 187 -13.84 -2.16 5.62
CA ASN A 187 -15.24 -2.54 5.41
C ASN A 187 -15.94 -1.67 4.34
N ILE A 188 -15.58 -0.39 4.22
CA ILE A 188 -16.08 0.51 3.16
C ILE A 188 -15.43 0.16 1.81
N PHE A 189 -14.12 -0.06 1.79
CA PHE A 189 -13.38 -0.31 0.55
C PHE A 189 -13.74 -1.67 -0.07
N THR A 190 -14.02 -2.68 0.75
CA THR A 190 -14.38 -4.01 0.27
C THR A 190 -15.54 -4.00 -0.73
N PRO A 191 -16.74 -3.46 -0.43
CA PRO A 191 -17.83 -3.38 -1.39
C PRO A 191 -17.58 -2.36 -2.52
N LEU A 192 -16.87 -1.26 -2.22
CA LEU A 192 -16.60 -0.20 -3.18
C LEU A 192 -15.67 -0.66 -4.31
N LEU A 193 -14.65 -1.41 -3.97
CA LEU A 193 -13.62 -1.87 -4.91
C LEU A 193 -13.87 -3.29 -5.43
N GLY A 194 -14.86 -4.01 -4.86
CA GLY A 194 -15.11 -5.40 -5.21
C GLY A 194 -13.98 -6.35 -4.82
N LYS A 195 -13.12 -5.94 -3.88
CA LYS A 195 -11.98 -6.69 -3.34
C LYS A 195 -11.97 -6.56 -1.83
N ARG A 196 -11.69 -7.66 -1.13
CA ARG A 196 -11.57 -7.61 0.32
C ARG A 196 -10.30 -6.88 0.71
N PHE A 197 -10.43 -5.92 1.62
CA PHE A 197 -9.33 -5.24 2.29
C PHE A 197 -9.52 -5.34 3.80
N THR A 198 -8.47 -5.76 4.50
CA THR A 198 -8.45 -5.83 5.97
C THR A 198 -7.61 -4.72 6.57
N ASP A 199 -6.62 -4.22 5.84
CA ASP A 199 -5.77 -3.09 6.21
C ASP A 199 -5.52 -2.19 4.98
N THR A 200 -5.91 -0.93 5.06
CA THR A 200 -5.79 0.03 3.95
C THR A 200 -4.61 0.99 4.13
N LEU A 201 -3.99 1.00 5.31
CA LEU A 201 -2.94 1.94 5.72
C LEU A 201 -1.63 1.24 6.08
N CYS A 202 -1.40 0.02 5.59
CA CYS A 202 -0.12 -0.66 5.77
C CYS A 202 0.93 -0.05 4.83
N GLY A 203 2.07 0.39 5.37
CA GLY A 203 3.16 0.97 4.57
C GLY A 203 3.87 -0.03 3.66
N LEU A 204 3.78 -1.35 3.95
CA LEU A 204 4.39 -2.37 3.10
C LEU A 204 3.44 -2.80 1.99
N LYS A 205 3.84 -2.51 0.76
CA LYS A 205 3.09 -2.84 -0.47
C LYS A 205 4.05 -3.22 -1.59
N ALA A 206 3.57 -4.05 -2.52
CA ALA A 206 4.33 -4.38 -3.71
C ALA A 206 3.44 -4.41 -4.96
N ILE A 207 4.04 -4.01 -6.09
CA ILE A 207 3.40 -4.03 -7.40
C ILE A 207 4.45 -4.24 -8.47
N SER A 208 4.16 -5.01 -9.53
CA SER A 208 5.11 -5.10 -10.64
C SER A 208 5.25 -3.75 -11.37
N LYS A 209 6.46 -3.44 -11.85
CA LYS A 209 6.73 -2.22 -12.63
C LYS A 209 5.81 -2.09 -13.84
N ARG A 210 5.54 -3.21 -14.51
CA ARG A 210 4.59 -3.27 -15.63
C ARG A 210 3.19 -2.81 -15.22
N ASN A 211 2.68 -3.34 -14.10
CA ASN A 211 1.36 -3.00 -13.61
C ASN A 211 1.30 -1.57 -13.07
N TYR A 212 2.36 -1.11 -12.38
CA TYR A 212 2.45 0.28 -11.93
C TYR A 212 2.35 1.26 -13.11
N LYS A 213 3.13 1.04 -14.18
CA LYS A 213 3.05 1.86 -15.40
C LYS A 213 1.64 1.89 -15.99
N LYS A 214 0.95 0.74 -16.01
CA LYS A 214 -0.42 0.61 -16.51
C LYS A 214 -1.43 1.43 -15.71
N ILE A 215 -1.29 1.49 -14.38
CA ILE A 215 -2.25 2.19 -13.52
C ILE A 215 -1.84 3.63 -13.16
N ARG A 216 -0.62 4.04 -13.51
CA ARG A 216 -0.02 5.34 -13.15
C ARG A 216 -0.89 6.55 -13.57
N SER A 217 -1.50 6.50 -14.74
CA SER A 217 -2.41 7.56 -15.23
C SER A 217 -3.66 7.68 -14.36
N ASN A 218 -4.17 6.57 -13.86
CA ASN A 218 -5.33 6.56 -12.97
C ASN A 218 -4.99 7.13 -11.58
N MET A 219 -3.78 6.90 -11.07
CA MET A 219 -3.34 7.48 -9.79
C MET A 219 -3.32 9.00 -9.82
N LYS A 220 -2.95 9.63 -10.94
CA LYS A 220 -2.94 11.09 -11.10
C LYS A 220 -4.30 11.75 -10.89
N LYS A 221 -5.40 11.01 -11.09
CA LYS A 221 -6.77 11.51 -10.85
C LYS A 221 -7.06 11.72 -9.36
N PHE A 222 -6.27 11.11 -8.48
CA PHE A 222 -6.36 11.22 -7.02
C PHE A 222 -5.29 12.13 -6.42
N GLY A 223 -4.39 12.68 -7.27
CA GLY A 223 -3.27 13.51 -6.82
C GLY A 223 -3.71 14.70 -5.98
N GLY A 224 -2.93 14.99 -4.94
CA GLY A 224 -3.13 16.14 -4.05
C GLY A 224 -4.12 15.92 -2.89
N PHE A 225 -4.85 14.80 -2.86
CA PHE A 225 -5.85 14.53 -1.83
C PHE A 225 -5.40 13.53 -0.75
N ASP A 226 -4.41 12.69 -1.03
CA ASP A 226 -3.95 11.69 -0.07
C ASP A 226 -2.56 12.03 0.47
N PRO A 227 -2.45 12.43 1.73
CA PRO A 227 -1.16 12.72 2.36
C PRO A 227 -0.31 11.45 2.59
N PHE A 228 -0.92 10.27 2.58
CA PHE A 228 -0.24 8.99 2.86
C PHE A 228 0.23 8.28 1.58
N GLY A 229 -0.45 8.48 0.45
CA GLY A 229 -0.10 7.86 -0.83
C GLY A 229 -0.64 6.44 -1.02
N ASP A 230 -1.34 5.89 -0.02
CA ASP A 230 -1.85 4.52 -0.02
C ASP A 230 -3.06 4.34 -0.92
N PHE A 231 -4.01 5.28 -0.82
CA PHE A 231 -5.31 5.15 -1.47
C PHE A 231 -5.25 5.26 -2.99
N PRO A 232 -4.50 6.21 -3.58
CA PRO A 232 -4.37 6.28 -5.03
C PRO A 232 -3.88 4.96 -5.63
N LEU A 233 -2.95 4.29 -4.95
CA LEU A 233 -2.41 3.01 -5.40
C LEU A 233 -3.46 1.88 -5.28
N ILE A 234 -4.14 1.79 -4.13
CA ILE A 234 -5.21 0.80 -3.88
C ILE A 234 -6.35 0.96 -4.89
N PHE A 235 -6.86 2.19 -5.07
CA PHE A 235 -7.95 2.47 -5.99
C PHE A 235 -7.56 2.21 -7.45
N ALA A 236 -6.38 2.67 -7.85
CA ALA A 236 -5.90 2.46 -9.21
C ALA A 236 -5.66 0.97 -9.51
N ALA A 237 -5.13 0.20 -8.56
CA ALA A 237 -4.92 -1.24 -8.68
C ALA A 237 -6.27 -1.98 -8.83
N ALA A 238 -7.23 -1.69 -7.95
CA ALA A 238 -8.54 -2.33 -7.99
C ALA A 238 -9.30 -1.98 -9.27
N LYS A 239 -9.31 -0.71 -9.69
CA LYS A 239 -9.94 -0.25 -10.95
C LYS A 239 -9.22 -0.72 -12.19
N GLY A 240 -7.89 -0.82 -12.14
CA GLY A 240 -7.08 -1.42 -13.19
C GLY A 240 -7.33 -2.92 -13.33
N GLY A 241 -8.21 -3.48 -12.50
CA GLY A 241 -8.58 -4.88 -12.49
C GLY A 241 -7.42 -5.77 -12.05
N LEU A 242 -6.42 -5.27 -11.33
CA LEU A 242 -5.30 -6.08 -10.85
C LEU A 242 -5.77 -7.14 -9.84
N LYS A 243 -5.09 -8.27 -9.83
CA LYS A 243 -5.26 -9.28 -8.79
C LYS A 243 -4.65 -8.77 -7.50
N VAL A 244 -5.52 -8.38 -6.55
CA VAL A 244 -5.10 -7.91 -5.23
C VAL A 244 -4.92 -9.10 -4.31
N ALA A 245 -3.77 -9.17 -3.63
CA ALA A 245 -3.51 -10.10 -2.52
C ALA A 245 -3.18 -9.31 -1.26
N GLU A 246 -3.61 -9.82 -0.09
CA GLU A 246 -3.18 -9.31 1.20
C GLU A 246 -2.26 -10.33 1.86
N ILE A 247 -1.11 -9.87 2.36
CA ILE A 247 -0.11 -10.66 3.08
C ILE A 247 -0.07 -10.18 4.52
N PRO A 248 -0.31 -11.08 5.50
CA PRO A 248 -0.15 -10.74 6.92
C PRO A 248 1.29 -10.37 7.24
N VAL A 249 1.46 -9.29 8.00
CA VAL A 249 2.77 -8.82 8.47
C VAL A 249 2.73 -8.59 9.98
N HIS A 250 3.87 -8.84 10.64
CA HIS A 250 4.03 -8.53 12.06
C HIS A 250 4.24 -7.02 12.21
N TYR A 251 3.50 -6.43 13.14
CA TYR A 251 3.56 -5.01 13.43
C TYR A 251 4.04 -4.78 14.85
N ARG A 252 5.22 -4.18 14.98
CA ARG A 252 5.93 -3.94 16.24
C ARG A 252 5.86 -2.45 16.60
N PRO A 253 6.08 -2.09 17.86
CA PRO A 253 6.35 -0.70 18.22
C PRO A 253 7.58 -0.20 17.48
N ARG A 254 7.60 1.07 17.07
CA ARG A 254 8.76 1.70 16.46
C ARG A 254 9.96 1.61 17.40
N GLN A 255 11.13 1.31 16.87
CA GLN A 255 12.35 1.24 17.67
C GLN A 255 12.82 2.63 18.06
N TYR A 256 12.74 3.59 17.13
CA TYR A 256 13.17 4.96 17.33
C TYR A 256 12.12 5.93 16.76
N GLY A 257 12.06 7.14 17.36
CA GLY A 257 11.16 8.20 16.93
C GLY A 257 9.70 8.03 17.36
N ALA A 258 8.96 9.13 17.34
CA ALA A 258 7.53 9.16 17.59
C ALA A 258 6.75 9.12 16.26
N SER A 259 5.53 8.57 16.28
CA SER A 259 4.68 8.60 15.10
C SER A 259 4.28 10.03 14.75
N LYS A 260 4.75 10.56 13.63
CA LYS A 260 4.39 11.91 13.14
C LYS A 260 2.89 12.07 12.86
N ALA A 261 2.17 10.96 12.72
CA ALA A 261 0.71 10.96 12.62
C ALA A 261 0.01 11.30 13.94
N TYR A 262 0.68 11.12 15.09
CA TYR A 262 0.12 11.39 16.42
C TYR A 262 0.36 12.82 16.92
N GLU A 263 1.38 13.51 16.42
CA GLU A 263 1.63 14.91 16.75
C GLU A 263 0.58 15.87 16.19
N LYS A 264 -0.25 15.40 15.27
CA LYS A 264 -1.29 16.22 14.65
C LYS A 264 -2.61 16.03 15.40
N SER A 265 -3.11 17.14 15.95
CA SER A 265 -4.38 17.34 16.65
C SER A 265 -5.52 16.43 16.17
N PHE A 266 -6.45 16.08 17.06
CA PHE A 266 -7.74 15.41 16.83
C PHE A 266 -8.50 15.97 15.60
N LEU A 267 -8.38 17.27 15.33
CA LEU A 267 -8.87 17.93 14.12
C LEU A 267 -8.24 17.39 12.82
N THR A 268 -6.98 16.99 12.85
CA THR A 268 -6.29 16.42 11.68
C THR A 268 -6.79 15.01 11.40
N PHE A 269 -7.11 14.24 12.44
CA PHE A 269 -7.75 12.93 12.28
C PHE A 269 -9.11 13.05 11.59
N TYR A 270 -9.97 13.98 12.01
CA TYR A 270 -11.26 14.20 11.36
C TYR A 270 -11.12 14.71 9.92
N LYS A 271 -10.17 15.60 9.64
CA LYS A 271 -9.89 16.06 8.27
C LYS A 271 -9.47 14.90 7.37
N ASN A 272 -8.59 14.03 7.86
CA ASN A 272 -8.14 12.86 7.11
C ASN A 272 -9.27 11.84 6.91
N ALA A 273 -10.05 11.54 7.94
CA ALA A 273 -11.22 10.66 7.84
C ALA A 273 -12.25 11.21 6.84
N TRP A 274 -12.56 12.50 6.90
CA TRP A 274 -13.45 13.17 5.94
C TRP A 274 -12.89 13.12 4.50
N LEU A 275 -11.60 13.34 4.34
CA LEU A 275 -10.92 13.25 3.06
C LEU A 275 -11.08 11.86 2.44
N LEU A 276 -10.91 10.80 3.24
CA LEU A 276 -11.08 9.41 2.84
C LEU A 276 -12.51 9.09 2.40
N VAL A 277 -13.48 9.58 3.16
CA VAL A 277 -14.91 9.46 2.81
C VAL A 277 -15.20 10.20 1.50
N LYS A 278 -14.66 11.41 1.33
CA LYS A 278 -14.78 12.20 0.10
C LYS A 278 -14.16 11.50 -1.10
N MET A 279 -12.98 10.92 -0.95
CA MET A 279 -12.32 10.13 -2.02
C MET A 279 -13.17 8.91 -2.38
N SER A 280 -13.66 8.18 -1.38
CA SER A 280 -14.55 7.03 -1.58
C SER A 280 -15.84 7.43 -2.32
N TRP A 281 -16.39 8.59 -1.99
CA TRP A 281 -17.58 9.12 -2.66
C TRP A 281 -17.33 9.52 -4.12
N ILE A 282 -16.27 10.29 -4.39
CA ILE A 282 -15.90 10.72 -5.74
C ILE A 282 -15.70 9.50 -6.65
N GLU A 283 -15.09 8.44 -6.13
CA GLU A 283 -14.87 7.22 -6.87
C GLU A 283 -16.15 6.40 -7.10
N SER A 284 -17.03 6.37 -6.11
CA SER A 284 -18.35 5.74 -6.30
C SER A 284 -19.13 6.41 -7.41
N CYS A 285 -19.12 7.74 -7.46
CA CYS A 285 -19.81 8.50 -8.52
C CYS A 285 -19.20 8.27 -9.91
N LYS A 286 -17.87 8.11 -10.01
CA LYS A 286 -17.19 7.82 -11.29
C LYS A 286 -17.38 6.36 -11.74
N CYS A 287 -17.68 5.42 -10.84
CA CYS A 287 -18.02 4.04 -11.20
C CYS A 287 -19.43 3.89 -11.78
N THR A 288 -20.30 4.88 -11.66
CA THR A 288 -21.66 4.85 -12.22
C THR A 288 -21.75 5.41 -13.64
N SER A 289 -20.65 5.95 -14.17
CA SER A 289 -20.58 6.53 -15.52
C SER A 289 -19.90 5.61 -16.56
N LEU A 290 -19.74 4.34 -16.25
CA LEU A 290 -19.40 3.24 -17.14
C LEU A 290 -20.52 2.20 -17.03
#